data_c27975daed78172c74e978b21c9da1be
#
_entry.id   c27975daed78172c74e978b21c9da1be
#
_cell.length_a   1.000
_cell.length_b   1.000
_cell.length_c   1.000
_cell.angle_alpha   90.00
_cell.angle_beta   90.00
_cell.angle_gamma   90.00
#
_symmetry.space_group_name_H-M   'P 1'
#
loop_
_entity.id
_entity.type
_entity.pdbx_description
1 polymer ?
#
loop_
_entity_poly.entity_id
_entity_poly.type
_entity_poly.pdbx_seq_one_letter_code
_entity_poly.pdbx_strand_id
1 'polypeptide(L)'
;MSFATFLDQLFAGLGLGFVLFFSAAGLNLVWGVLGVMNFAAGAVYMLGAYLATTVIARTGASTLGWLLALAIVPVVAALAGAAAEVLLLRRTYRAHDENQQFMLTLALSYLIAGGVVLLYGTGLRTVALPASLSDSWNVLGATLPKYTAVVIVLGVLVAAAIWALLYGTRIGLLTRAAVDDRTMLSVLGVNVNRLYTGVFAFGIGLGALGGVVDAPNGAVTTNLETAALVPAFIVVVTGGLGNMTGALVAAVSIGVIESFVTLQSPTLAPLTPYAVMTLVLLARGASGRRLLPTRPTAGG
;
A
#
# COMPACT_ATOMS: atom_id res chain seq x y z
N MET A 1 -10.70 -30.93 5.15
CA MET A 1 -11.32 -29.63 4.85
C MET A 1 -12.47 -29.88 3.88
N SER A 2 -13.66 -29.30 4.13
CA SER A 2 -14.71 -29.33 3.11
C SER A 2 -14.35 -28.38 1.97
N PHE A 3 -14.93 -28.64 0.78
CA PHE A 3 -14.73 -27.74 -0.37
C PHE A 3 -15.21 -26.29 -0.09
N ALA A 4 -16.31 -26.16 0.66
CA ALA A 4 -16.81 -24.86 1.11
C ALA A 4 -15.80 -24.12 1.99
N THR A 5 -15.22 -24.79 3.00
CA THR A 5 -14.20 -24.19 3.86
C THR A 5 -12.94 -23.74 3.09
N PHE A 6 -12.56 -24.52 2.07
CA PHE A 6 -11.44 -24.12 1.19
C PHE A 6 -11.76 -22.83 0.43
N LEU A 7 -12.94 -22.69 -0.13
CA LEU A 7 -13.39 -21.48 -0.82
C LEU A 7 -13.51 -20.29 0.14
N ASP A 8 -14.05 -20.49 1.35
CA ASP A 8 -14.13 -19.44 2.37
C ASP A 8 -12.74 -18.85 2.67
N GLN A 9 -11.74 -19.72 2.88
CA GLN A 9 -10.37 -19.28 3.14
C GLN A 9 -9.73 -18.62 1.93
N LEU A 10 -10.01 -19.11 0.73
CA LEU A 10 -9.50 -18.50 -0.50
C LEU A 10 -10.04 -17.07 -0.66
N PHE A 11 -11.35 -16.86 -0.48
CA PHE A 11 -11.96 -15.53 -0.58
C PHE A 11 -11.44 -14.59 0.52
N ALA A 12 -11.37 -15.04 1.76
CA ALA A 12 -10.81 -14.27 2.87
C ALA A 12 -9.35 -13.89 2.60
N GLY A 13 -8.55 -14.85 2.12
CA GLY A 13 -7.15 -14.63 1.79
C GLY A 13 -6.94 -13.69 0.60
N LEU A 14 -7.78 -13.75 -0.43
CA LEU A 14 -7.77 -12.79 -1.54
C LEU A 14 -8.10 -11.38 -1.04
N GLY A 15 -9.13 -11.23 -0.19
CA GLY A 15 -9.47 -9.95 0.41
C GLY A 15 -8.31 -9.35 1.20
N LEU A 16 -7.71 -10.13 2.11
CA LEU A 16 -6.54 -9.73 2.88
C LEU A 16 -5.36 -9.39 1.96
N GLY A 17 -5.10 -10.20 0.94
CA GLY A 17 -4.02 -9.97 -0.03
C GLY A 17 -4.18 -8.66 -0.79
N PHE A 18 -5.39 -8.27 -1.19
CA PHE A 18 -5.62 -6.98 -1.85
C PHE A 18 -5.48 -5.80 -0.89
N VAL A 19 -5.88 -5.93 0.38
CA VAL A 19 -5.61 -4.91 1.41
C VAL A 19 -4.10 -4.70 1.59
N LEU A 20 -3.33 -5.78 1.70
CA LEU A 20 -1.87 -5.75 1.75
C LEU A 20 -1.27 -5.12 0.47
N PHE A 21 -1.84 -5.44 -0.70
CA PHE A 21 -1.40 -4.86 -1.96
C PHE A 21 -1.59 -3.35 -2.01
N PHE A 22 -2.72 -2.79 -1.57
CA PHE A 22 -2.93 -1.34 -1.54
C PHE A 22 -1.87 -0.62 -0.69
N SER A 23 -1.59 -1.14 0.50
CA SER A 23 -0.55 -0.60 1.38
C SER A 23 0.84 -0.68 0.72
N ALA A 24 1.18 -1.84 0.15
CA ALA A 24 2.46 -2.08 -0.48
C ALA A 24 2.64 -1.35 -1.81
N ALA A 25 1.58 -1.17 -2.61
CA ALA A 25 1.66 -0.58 -3.94
C ALA A 25 2.14 0.87 -3.89
N GLY A 26 1.63 1.66 -2.93
CA GLY A 26 2.08 3.04 -2.72
C GLY A 26 3.56 3.10 -2.33
N LEU A 27 3.97 2.27 -1.38
CA LEU A 27 5.35 2.17 -0.93
C LEU A 27 6.28 1.70 -2.06
N ASN A 28 5.89 0.66 -2.79
CA ASN A 28 6.68 0.08 -3.87
C ASN A 28 6.89 1.05 -5.03
N LEU A 29 5.86 1.83 -5.37
CA LEU A 29 5.96 2.85 -6.41
C LEU A 29 6.94 3.96 -6.02
N VAL A 30 6.82 4.49 -4.81
CA VAL A 30 7.70 5.55 -4.31
C VAL A 30 9.14 5.04 -4.22
N TRP A 31 9.35 3.91 -3.59
CA TRP A 31 10.69 3.36 -3.44
C TRP A 31 11.33 2.96 -4.77
N GLY A 32 10.55 2.29 -5.63
CA GLY A 32 11.03 1.86 -6.94
C GLY A 32 11.48 3.01 -7.85
N VAL A 33 10.81 4.15 -7.81
CA VAL A 33 11.07 5.28 -8.72
C VAL A 33 12.00 6.33 -8.12
N LEU A 34 11.75 6.71 -6.86
CA LEU A 34 12.52 7.77 -6.20
C LEU A 34 13.77 7.22 -5.50
N GLY A 35 13.82 5.92 -5.23
CA GLY A 35 14.87 5.29 -4.41
C GLY A 35 14.77 5.65 -2.93
N VAL A 36 13.66 6.21 -2.48
CA VAL A 36 13.44 6.67 -1.10
C VAL A 36 12.60 5.66 -0.35
N MET A 37 13.12 5.14 0.76
CA MET A 37 12.33 4.36 1.71
C MET A 37 11.38 5.28 2.46
N ASN A 38 10.09 5.22 2.11
CA ASN A 38 9.09 6.08 2.71
C ASN A 38 8.48 5.45 3.97
N PHE A 39 9.03 5.78 5.13
CA PHE A 39 8.51 5.31 6.43
C PHE A 39 7.17 5.96 6.81
N ALA A 40 6.80 7.08 6.21
CA ALA A 40 5.49 7.67 6.41
C ALA A 40 4.33 6.89 5.75
N ALA A 41 4.62 5.84 4.98
CA ALA A 41 3.58 5.06 4.30
C ALA A 41 2.56 4.45 5.27
N GLY A 42 3.00 3.93 6.43
CA GLY A 42 2.11 3.42 7.47
C GLY A 42 1.25 4.50 8.10
N ALA A 43 1.82 5.67 8.38
CA ALA A 43 1.08 6.81 8.92
C ALA A 43 0.05 7.35 7.92
N VAL A 44 0.37 7.33 6.62
CA VAL A 44 -0.56 7.70 5.55
C VAL A 44 -1.72 6.69 5.46
N TYR A 45 -1.44 5.40 5.59
CA TYR A 45 -2.47 4.37 5.64
C TYR A 45 -3.41 4.58 6.82
N MET A 46 -2.86 4.78 8.02
CA MET A 46 -3.61 5.11 9.23
C MET A 46 -4.44 6.38 9.02
N LEU A 47 -3.84 7.45 8.48
CA LEU A 47 -4.55 8.70 8.18
C LEU A 47 -5.73 8.46 7.22
N GLY A 48 -5.55 7.62 6.19
CA GLY A 48 -6.60 7.22 5.28
C GLY A 48 -7.79 6.58 6.01
N ALA A 49 -7.53 5.65 6.94
CA ALA A 49 -8.56 5.02 7.77
C ALA A 49 -9.29 6.05 8.64
N TYR A 50 -8.58 6.96 9.32
CA TYR A 50 -9.20 8.01 10.13
C TYR A 50 -10.01 9.02 9.31
N LEU A 51 -9.53 9.43 8.14
CA LEU A 51 -10.30 10.30 7.24
C LEU A 51 -11.57 9.60 6.73
N ALA A 52 -11.50 8.29 6.45
CA ALA A 52 -12.69 7.51 6.11
C ALA A 52 -13.73 7.55 7.22
N THR A 53 -13.34 7.41 8.51
CA THR A 53 -14.27 7.55 9.64
C THR A 53 -14.97 8.90 9.63
N THR A 54 -14.23 9.97 9.30
CA THR A 54 -14.78 11.35 9.25
C THR A 54 -15.77 11.53 8.12
N VAL A 55 -15.43 11.05 6.91
CA VAL A 55 -16.32 11.15 5.76
C VAL A 55 -17.61 10.37 6.02
N ILE A 56 -17.51 9.12 6.49
CA ILE A 56 -18.66 8.26 6.75
C ILE A 56 -19.51 8.78 7.90
N ALA A 57 -18.90 9.36 8.95
CA ALA A 57 -19.65 9.98 10.04
C ALA A 57 -20.49 11.20 9.58
N ARG A 58 -20.01 11.94 8.57
CA ARG A 58 -20.72 13.11 8.02
C ARG A 58 -21.77 12.77 6.98
N THR A 59 -21.55 11.70 6.19
CA THR A 59 -22.42 11.32 5.08
C THR A 59 -23.39 10.18 5.43
N GLY A 60 -23.25 9.63 6.64
CA GLY A 60 -23.95 8.43 7.09
C GLY A 60 -23.29 7.15 6.57
N ALA A 61 -23.59 6.02 7.22
CA ALA A 61 -23.12 4.68 6.81
C ALA A 61 -23.90 4.19 5.57
N SER A 62 -23.88 4.99 4.52
CA SER A 62 -24.53 4.71 3.23
C SER A 62 -23.53 4.28 2.19
N THR A 63 -23.99 3.59 1.15
CA THR A 63 -23.15 3.21 0.01
C THR A 63 -22.50 4.45 -0.63
N LEU A 64 -23.26 5.56 -0.72
CA LEU A 64 -22.74 6.83 -1.24
C LEU A 64 -21.61 7.38 -0.35
N GLY A 65 -21.79 7.35 0.99
CA GLY A 65 -20.78 7.81 1.94
C GLY A 65 -19.49 7.02 1.81
N TRP A 66 -19.58 5.70 1.61
CA TRP A 66 -18.43 4.84 1.41
C TRP A 66 -17.73 5.12 0.07
N LEU A 67 -18.48 5.27 -1.04
CA LEU A 67 -17.94 5.65 -2.34
C LEU A 67 -17.26 7.03 -2.30
N LEU A 68 -17.84 7.98 -1.58
CA LEU A 68 -17.23 9.30 -1.37
C LEU A 68 -15.92 9.18 -0.59
N ALA A 69 -15.85 8.34 0.44
CA ALA A 69 -14.61 8.11 1.18
C ALA A 69 -13.53 7.51 0.25
N LEU A 70 -13.87 6.52 -0.57
CA LEU A 70 -12.96 5.92 -1.56
C LEU A 70 -12.44 6.93 -2.61
N ALA A 71 -13.24 7.93 -2.99
CA ALA A 71 -12.83 8.93 -3.98
C ALA A 71 -12.08 10.11 -3.33
N ILE A 72 -12.62 10.68 -2.25
CA ILE A 72 -12.10 11.92 -1.65
C ILE A 72 -10.81 11.70 -0.88
N VAL A 73 -10.77 10.65 -0.04
CA VAL A 73 -9.64 10.45 0.89
C VAL A 73 -8.31 10.23 0.16
N PRO A 74 -8.22 9.35 -0.87
CA PRO A 74 -6.98 9.18 -1.62
C PRO A 74 -6.53 10.45 -2.35
N VAL A 75 -7.49 11.25 -2.87
CA VAL A 75 -7.18 12.51 -3.55
C VAL A 75 -6.63 13.55 -2.58
N VAL A 76 -7.28 13.71 -1.41
CA VAL A 76 -6.80 14.63 -0.37
C VAL A 76 -5.43 14.21 0.13
N ALA A 77 -5.22 12.91 0.38
CA ALA A 77 -3.93 12.38 0.79
C ALA A 77 -2.86 12.59 -0.30
N ALA A 78 -3.18 12.37 -1.58
CA ALA A 78 -2.28 12.61 -2.69
C ALA A 78 -1.86 14.09 -2.81
N LEU A 79 -2.80 15.02 -2.63
CA LEU A 79 -2.50 16.46 -2.63
C LEU A 79 -1.61 16.86 -1.44
N ALA A 80 -1.90 16.33 -0.24
CA ALA A 80 -1.06 16.54 0.93
C ALA A 80 0.34 15.93 0.73
N GLY A 81 0.42 14.74 0.14
CA GLY A 81 1.67 14.09 -0.24
C GLY A 81 2.48 14.91 -1.25
N ALA A 82 1.83 15.46 -2.29
CA ALA A 82 2.49 16.35 -3.24
C ALA A 82 3.05 17.59 -2.54
N ALA A 83 2.30 18.20 -1.63
CA ALA A 83 2.77 19.34 -0.86
C ALA A 83 3.96 18.97 0.03
N ALA A 84 3.90 17.84 0.74
CA ALA A 84 4.99 17.34 1.57
C ALA A 84 6.25 17.05 0.75
N GLU A 85 6.12 16.45 -0.45
CA GLU A 85 7.25 16.23 -1.36
C GLU A 85 7.90 17.55 -1.75
N VAL A 86 7.11 18.53 -2.22
CA VAL A 86 7.63 19.81 -2.70
C VAL A 86 8.32 20.61 -1.59
N LEU A 87 7.73 20.64 -0.39
CA LEU A 87 8.19 21.44 0.72
C LEU A 87 9.38 20.82 1.47
N LEU A 88 9.37 19.49 1.61
CA LEU A 88 10.31 18.76 2.47
C LEU A 88 11.28 17.91 1.64
N LEU A 89 10.79 16.89 0.94
CA LEU A 89 11.60 15.84 0.32
C LEU A 89 12.42 16.35 -0.88
N ARG A 90 11.88 17.27 -1.67
CA ARG A 90 12.58 17.79 -2.87
C ARG A 90 13.94 18.40 -2.54
N ARG A 91 14.10 18.97 -1.35
CA ARG A 91 15.37 19.58 -0.93
C ARG A 91 16.44 18.53 -0.67
N THR A 92 16.08 17.32 -0.23
CA THR A 92 17.00 16.23 0.11
C THR A 92 17.49 15.45 -1.10
N TYR A 93 16.77 15.48 -2.23
CA TYR A 93 17.19 14.76 -3.45
C TYR A 93 18.53 15.26 -4.01
N ARG A 94 18.88 16.52 -3.77
CA ARG A 94 20.14 17.12 -4.22
C ARG A 94 21.33 16.65 -3.40
N ALA A 95 21.13 16.37 -2.13
CA ALA A 95 22.19 15.97 -1.21
C ALA A 95 22.62 14.51 -1.38
N HIS A 96 21.82 13.68 -2.09
CA HIS A 96 22.05 12.23 -2.26
C HIS A 96 22.29 11.47 -0.93
N ASP A 97 21.79 12.01 0.18
CA ASP A 97 21.94 11.44 1.51
C ASP A 97 20.71 10.58 1.86
N GLU A 98 20.86 9.27 1.74
CA GLU A 98 19.80 8.30 2.06
C GLU A 98 19.38 8.39 3.54
N ASN A 99 20.31 8.69 4.45
CA ASN A 99 20.03 8.84 5.89
C ASN A 99 19.12 10.06 6.13
N GLN A 100 19.39 11.17 5.45
CA GLN A 100 18.58 12.37 5.58
C GLN A 100 17.15 12.15 5.08
N GLN A 101 16.99 11.42 3.97
CA GLN A 101 15.66 11.07 3.43
C GLN A 101 14.90 10.15 4.39
N PHE A 102 15.58 9.15 4.95
CA PHE A 102 15.03 8.26 5.96
C PHE A 102 14.52 9.05 7.18
N MET A 103 15.37 9.88 7.78
CA MET A 103 15.01 10.69 8.95
C MET A 103 13.83 11.62 8.67
N LEU A 104 13.76 12.20 7.46
CA LEU A 104 12.69 13.10 7.07
C LEU A 104 11.34 12.36 6.91
N THR A 105 11.34 11.18 6.29
CA THR A 105 10.11 10.39 6.16
C THR A 105 9.65 9.84 7.51
N LEU A 106 10.57 9.49 8.39
CA LEU A 106 10.27 9.09 9.77
C LEU A 106 9.68 10.26 10.58
N ALA A 107 10.27 11.46 10.47
CA ALA A 107 9.72 12.65 11.12
C ALA A 107 8.32 12.99 10.59
N LEU A 108 8.08 12.82 9.28
CA LEU A 108 6.77 12.99 8.66
C LEU A 108 5.77 11.96 9.20
N SER A 109 6.18 10.71 9.43
CA SER A 109 5.36 9.67 10.05
C SER A 109 4.87 10.11 11.43
N TYR A 110 5.79 10.53 12.29
CA TYR A 110 5.44 11.01 13.64
C TYR A 110 4.58 12.28 13.62
N LEU A 111 4.80 13.17 12.66
CA LEU A 111 4.00 14.38 12.50
C LEU A 111 2.55 14.02 12.10
N ILE A 112 2.36 13.08 11.19
CA ILE A 112 1.04 12.59 10.79
C ILE A 112 0.38 11.87 11.99
N ALA A 113 1.09 10.96 12.65
CA ALA A 113 0.58 10.21 13.80
C ALA A 113 0.18 11.14 14.95
N GLY A 114 1.03 12.11 15.29
CA GLY A 114 0.73 13.14 16.30
C GLY A 114 -0.48 14.00 15.89
N GLY A 115 -0.57 14.38 14.63
CA GLY A 115 -1.72 15.11 14.10
C GLY A 115 -3.03 14.31 14.20
N VAL A 116 -2.99 13.00 13.91
CA VAL A 116 -4.14 12.11 14.10
C VAL A 116 -4.53 12.05 15.58
N VAL A 117 -3.60 11.89 16.50
CA VAL A 117 -3.89 11.87 17.95
C VAL A 117 -4.48 13.18 18.43
N LEU A 118 -3.98 14.33 17.96
CA LEU A 118 -4.51 15.64 18.31
C LEU A 118 -5.93 15.87 17.80
N LEU A 119 -6.24 15.42 16.58
CA LEU A 119 -7.55 15.65 15.95
C LEU A 119 -8.61 14.62 16.36
N TYR A 120 -8.20 13.38 16.55
CA TYR A 120 -9.11 12.24 16.73
C TYR A 120 -9.05 11.63 18.14
N GLY A 121 -8.02 11.93 18.92
CA GLY A 121 -7.72 11.28 20.20
C GLY A 121 -7.13 9.88 20.01
N THR A 122 -6.97 9.17 21.13
CA THR A 122 -6.41 7.79 21.17
C THR A 122 -7.51 6.72 21.23
N GLY A 123 -8.78 7.12 21.18
CA GLY A 123 -9.91 6.20 21.28
C GLY A 123 -10.05 5.31 20.05
N LEU A 124 -10.51 4.09 20.28
CA LEU A 124 -10.89 3.15 19.23
C LEU A 124 -12.06 3.71 18.40
N ARG A 125 -11.94 3.67 17.10
CA ARG A 125 -13.02 4.04 16.16
C ARG A 125 -13.37 2.84 15.29
N THR A 126 -14.63 2.74 14.94
CA THR A 126 -15.15 1.71 14.02
C THR A 126 -15.86 2.38 12.85
N VAL A 127 -15.76 1.77 11.71
CA VAL A 127 -16.48 2.18 10.50
C VAL A 127 -17.60 1.19 10.27
N ALA A 128 -18.84 1.66 10.33
CA ALA A 128 -19.97 0.83 9.99
C ALA A 128 -20.04 0.63 8.47
N LEU A 129 -20.16 -0.62 8.04
CA LEU A 129 -20.43 -0.96 6.64
C LEU A 129 -21.85 -0.52 6.26
N PRO A 130 -22.05 -0.08 5.01
CA PRO A 130 -23.40 0.11 4.47
C PRO A 130 -24.19 -1.20 4.54
N ALA A 131 -25.49 -1.11 4.83
CA ALA A 131 -26.36 -2.29 4.89
C ALA A 131 -26.32 -3.15 3.61
N SER A 132 -26.09 -2.53 2.44
CA SER A 132 -25.93 -3.21 1.17
C SER A 132 -24.69 -4.10 1.07
N LEU A 133 -23.66 -3.86 1.88
CA LEU A 133 -22.36 -4.56 1.88
C LEU A 133 -22.17 -5.45 3.12
N SER A 134 -23.08 -5.39 4.10
CA SER A 134 -22.99 -6.16 5.34
C SER A 134 -23.43 -7.62 5.18
N ASP A 135 -24.20 -7.93 4.12
CA ASP A 135 -24.64 -9.29 3.82
C ASP A 135 -23.54 -10.16 3.20
N SER A 136 -23.81 -11.44 3.06
CA SER A 136 -22.94 -12.40 2.38
C SER A 136 -23.70 -13.13 1.25
N TRP A 137 -22.96 -13.55 0.24
CA TRP A 137 -23.43 -14.44 -0.81
C TRP A 137 -23.02 -15.88 -0.52
N ASN A 138 -23.92 -16.83 -0.80
CA ASN A 138 -23.58 -18.25 -0.81
C ASN A 138 -23.11 -18.65 -2.23
N VAL A 139 -21.82 -18.93 -2.35
CA VAL A 139 -21.22 -19.36 -3.62
C VAL A 139 -20.72 -20.79 -3.45
N LEU A 140 -21.39 -21.75 -4.11
CA LEU A 140 -21.03 -23.19 -4.05
C LEU A 140 -20.94 -23.77 -2.62
N GLY A 141 -21.77 -23.25 -1.69
CA GLY A 141 -21.77 -23.65 -0.27
C GLY A 141 -20.77 -22.91 0.60
N ALA A 142 -19.97 -22.02 0.03
CA ALA A 142 -19.09 -21.10 0.74
C ALA A 142 -19.77 -19.75 0.99
N THR A 143 -19.37 -19.06 2.08
CA THR A 143 -19.92 -17.77 2.47
C THR A 143 -18.99 -16.64 2.06
N LEU A 144 -19.30 -15.93 0.98
CA LEU A 144 -18.53 -14.77 0.52
C LEU A 144 -19.16 -13.48 1.07
N PRO A 145 -18.53 -12.77 2.01
CA PRO A 145 -19.00 -11.44 2.43
C PRO A 145 -19.00 -10.49 1.21
N LYS A 146 -20.10 -9.76 1.01
CA LYS A 146 -20.21 -8.80 -0.10
C LYS A 146 -19.08 -7.78 -0.09
N TYR A 147 -18.69 -7.34 1.10
CA TYR A 147 -17.57 -6.41 1.26
C TYR A 147 -16.25 -6.98 0.74
N THR A 148 -15.92 -8.24 1.08
CA THR A 148 -14.71 -8.92 0.58
C THR A 148 -14.71 -9.03 -0.94
N ALA A 149 -15.87 -9.34 -1.54
CA ALA A 149 -16.01 -9.36 -3.00
C ALA A 149 -15.73 -7.98 -3.63
N VAL A 150 -16.24 -6.90 -3.02
CA VAL A 150 -15.98 -5.52 -3.47
C VAL A 150 -14.49 -5.17 -3.32
N VAL A 151 -13.84 -5.55 -2.22
CA VAL A 151 -12.40 -5.34 -2.02
C VAL A 151 -11.58 -6.05 -3.09
N ILE A 152 -11.92 -7.30 -3.43
CA ILE A 152 -11.26 -8.07 -4.49
C ILE A 152 -11.42 -7.37 -5.85
N VAL A 153 -12.65 -7.00 -6.21
CA VAL A 153 -12.92 -6.30 -7.48
C VAL A 153 -12.18 -4.97 -7.54
N LEU A 154 -12.24 -4.18 -6.47
CA LEU A 154 -11.51 -2.92 -6.38
C LEU A 154 -9.99 -3.14 -6.50
N GLY A 155 -9.47 -4.18 -5.85
CA GLY A 155 -8.06 -4.54 -5.92
C GLY A 155 -7.61 -4.88 -7.33
N VAL A 156 -8.40 -5.68 -8.05
CA VAL A 156 -8.14 -6.02 -9.46
C VAL A 156 -8.19 -4.77 -10.34
N LEU A 157 -9.19 -3.91 -10.14
CA LEU A 157 -9.33 -2.67 -10.91
C LEU A 157 -8.16 -1.71 -10.67
N VAL A 158 -7.74 -1.53 -9.41
CA VAL A 158 -6.59 -0.68 -9.06
C VAL A 158 -5.29 -1.28 -9.60
N ALA A 159 -5.08 -2.59 -9.49
CA ALA A 159 -3.92 -3.26 -10.06
C ALA A 159 -3.86 -3.10 -11.59
N ALA A 160 -5.00 -3.27 -12.26
CA ALA A 160 -5.11 -3.05 -13.71
C ALA A 160 -4.87 -1.58 -14.09
N ALA A 161 -5.40 -0.64 -13.30
CA ALA A 161 -5.18 0.81 -13.52
C ALA A 161 -3.70 1.19 -13.35
N ILE A 162 -3.03 0.68 -12.31
CA ILE A 162 -1.59 0.88 -12.10
C ILE A 162 -0.80 0.29 -13.27
N TRP A 163 -1.15 -0.93 -13.69
CA TRP A 163 -0.49 -1.58 -14.81
C TRP A 163 -0.68 -0.79 -16.11
N ALA A 164 -1.91 -0.36 -16.41
CA ALA A 164 -2.21 0.47 -17.57
C ALA A 164 -1.48 1.83 -17.51
N LEU A 165 -1.41 2.46 -16.34
CA LEU A 165 -0.68 3.70 -16.14
C LEU A 165 0.82 3.51 -16.41
N LEU A 166 1.43 2.48 -15.83
CA LEU A 166 2.88 2.24 -15.94
C LEU A 166 3.30 1.75 -17.33
N TYR A 167 2.51 0.93 -17.99
CA TYR A 167 2.89 0.29 -19.26
C TYR A 167 2.17 0.88 -20.48
N GLY A 168 0.99 1.49 -20.30
CA GLY A 168 0.19 2.05 -21.38
C GLY A 168 0.31 3.56 -21.59
N THR A 169 1.00 4.30 -20.69
CA THR A 169 1.05 5.76 -20.80
C THR A 169 2.46 6.32 -20.94
N ARG A 170 2.55 7.57 -21.47
CA ARG A 170 3.81 8.32 -21.55
C ARG A 170 4.39 8.61 -20.16
N ILE A 171 3.54 8.85 -19.16
CA ILE A 171 3.98 9.07 -17.78
C ILE A 171 4.66 7.80 -17.23
N GLY A 172 4.07 6.63 -17.46
CA GLY A 172 4.67 5.36 -17.06
C GLY A 172 6.00 5.08 -17.77
N LEU A 173 6.12 5.42 -19.06
CA LEU A 173 7.39 5.34 -19.78
C LEU A 173 8.46 6.23 -19.14
N LEU A 174 8.14 7.49 -18.85
CA LEU A 174 9.06 8.43 -18.20
C LEU A 174 9.42 7.98 -16.79
N THR A 175 8.45 7.42 -16.04
CA THR A 175 8.67 6.88 -14.69
C THR A 175 9.68 5.74 -14.70
N ARG A 176 9.58 4.80 -15.63
CA ARG A 176 10.53 3.69 -15.77
C ARG A 176 11.91 4.19 -16.23
N ALA A 177 11.95 5.10 -17.20
CA ALA A 177 13.20 5.69 -17.65
C ALA A 177 13.90 6.50 -16.53
N ALA A 178 13.14 7.10 -15.58
CA ALA A 178 13.69 7.80 -14.44
C ALA A 178 14.38 6.86 -13.43
N VAL A 179 13.96 5.59 -13.38
CA VAL A 179 14.59 4.55 -12.57
C VAL A 179 15.96 4.18 -13.14
N ASP A 180 16.06 4.11 -14.48
CA ASP A 180 17.29 3.73 -15.17
C ASP A 180 18.32 4.87 -15.14
N ASP A 181 17.96 6.07 -15.61
CA ASP A 181 18.84 7.23 -15.61
C ASP A 181 18.06 8.56 -15.55
N ARG A 182 17.96 9.13 -14.34
CA ARG A 182 17.33 10.44 -14.13
C ARG A 182 18.08 11.60 -14.77
N THR A 183 19.42 11.48 -14.90
CA THR A 183 20.26 12.56 -15.47
C THR A 183 19.99 12.67 -16.95
N MET A 184 19.98 11.53 -17.66
CA MET A 184 19.65 11.47 -19.08
C MET A 184 18.27 12.06 -19.37
N LEU A 185 17.25 11.73 -18.54
CA LEU A 185 15.91 12.31 -18.67
C LEU A 185 15.91 13.83 -18.54
N SER A 186 16.71 14.40 -17.65
CA SER A 186 16.82 15.84 -17.49
C SER A 186 17.46 16.52 -18.70
N VAL A 187 18.44 15.88 -19.33
CA VAL A 187 19.08 16.35 -20.57
C VAL A 187 18.09 16.33 -21.74
N LEU A 188 17.18 15.36 -21.78
CA LEU A 188 16.09 15.29 -22.77
C LEU A 188 14.96 16.32 -22.52
N GLY A 189 15.13 17.22 -21.55
CA GLY A 189 14.17 18.29 -21.26
C GLY A 189 12.97 17.90 -20.40
N VAL A 190 12.96 16.67 -19.82
CA VAL A 190 11.89 16.23 -18.94
C VAL A 190 12.09 16.83 -17.55
N ASN A 191 11.03 17.42 -17.00
CA ASN A 191 11.06 17.93 -15.63
C ASN A 191 10.92 16.78 -14.61
N VAL A 192 12.06 16.19 -14.23
CA VAL A 192 12.13 15.06 -13.30
C VAL A 192 11.48 15.39 -11.94
N ASN A 193 11.58 16.63 -11.46
CA ASN A 193 10.97 17.02 -10.19
C ASN A 193 9.44 16.91 -10.25
N ARG A 194 8.79 17.35 -11.33
CA ARG A 194 7.34 17.20 -11.49
C ARG A 194 6.92 15.74 -11.58
N LEU A 195 7.72 14.93 -12.27
CA LEU A 195 7.49 13.48 -12.36
C LEU A 195 7.54 12.83 -10.95
N TYR A 196 8.55 13.15 -10.15
CA TYR A 196 8.71 12.66 -8.80
C TYR A 196 7.56 13.09 -7.88
N THR A 197 7.14 14.35 -7.95
CA THR A 197 5.94 14.81 -7.22
C THR A 197 4.70 14.02 -7.59
N GLY A 198 4.48 13.77 -8.88
CA GLY A 198 3.33 12.99 -9.36
C GLY A 198 3.36 11.54 -8.86
N VAL A 199 4.53 10.89 -8.94
CA VAL A 199 4.72 9.52 -8.47
C VAL A 199 4.53 9.42 -6.95
N PHE A 200 5.13 10.36 -6.21
CA PHE A 200 5.00 10.40 -4.74
C PHE A 200 3.54 10.62 -4.33
N ALA A 201 2.87 11.63 -4.91
CA ALA A 201 1.47 11.92 -4.65
C ALA A 201 0.57 10.71 -4.94
N PHE A 202 0.77 10.05 -6.07
CA PHE A 202 0.00 8.86 -6.43
C PHE A 202 0.26 7.71 -5.46
N GLY A 203 1.51 7.47 -5.06
CA GLY A 203 1.86 6.46 -4.06
C GLY A 203 1.22 6.72 -2.69
N ILE A 204 1.24 7.99 -2.24
CA ILE A 204 0.55 8.42 -1.00
C ILE A 204 -0.96 8.19 -1.11
N GLY A 205 -1.57 8.53 -2.25
CA GLY A 205 -2.99 8.27 -2.51
C GLY A 205 -3.35 6.79 -2.43
N LEU A 206 -2.52 5.91 -3.01
CA LEU A 206 -2.70 4.46 -2.93
C LEU A 206 -2.59 3.93 -1.49
N GLY A 207 -1.62 4.41 -0.71
CA GLY A 207 -1.49 4.04 0.71
C GLY A 207 -2.73 4.46 1.52
N ALA A 208 -3.22 5.67 1.32
CA ALA A 208 -4.44 6.15 1.97
C ALA A 208 -5.69 5.36 1.52
N LEU A 209 -5.78 4.98 0.23
CA LEU A 209 -6.84 4.10 -0.28
C LEU A 209 -6.86 2.77 0.47
N GLY A 210 -5.68 2.17 0.71
CA GLY A 210 -5.56 0.96 1.52
C GLY A 210 -6.18 1.14 2.90
N GLY A 211 -5.88 2.26 3.58
CA GLY A 211 -6.48 2.58 4.88
C GLY A 211 -8.01 2.73 4.84
N VAL A 212 -8.56 3.37 3.78
CA VAL A 212 -10.02 3.48 3.60
C VAL A 212 -10.67 2.10 3.45
N VAL A 213 -10.05 1.23 2.63
CA VAL A 213 -10.55 -0.12 2.36
C VAL A 213 -10.43 -1.02 3.59
N ASP A 214 -9.42 -0.84 4.42
CA ASP A 214 -9.24 -1.66 5.61
C ASP A 214 -10.08 -1.18 6.81
N ALA A 215 -10.45 0.09 6.85
CA ALA A 215 -11.16 0.69 7.99
C ALA A 215 -12.41 -0.07 8.47
N PRO A 216 -13.22 -0.72 7.62
CA PRO A 216 -14.35 -1.54 8.05
C PRO A 216 -13.99 -2.94 8.55
N ASN A 217 -12.78 -3.44 8.26
CA ASN A 217 -12.37 -4.80 8.64
C ASN A 217 -11.99 -4.91 10.12
N GLY A 218 -11.77 -3.79 10.80
CA GLY A 218 -11.34 -3.79 12.19
C GLY A 218 -11.48 -2.45 12.89
N ALA A 219 -10.85 -2.36 14.04
CA ALA A 219 -10.79 -1.13 14.79
C ALA A 219 -9.74 -0.18 14.21
N VAL A 220 -10.14 1.04 13.92
CA VAL A 220 -9.23 2.12 13.55
C VAL A 220 -8.56 2.67 14.80
N THR A 221 -7.28 2.37 14.95
CA THR A 221 -6.44 2.79 16.09
C THR A 221 -5.13 3.38 15.59
N THR A 222 -4.41 4.05 16.47
CA THR A 222 -3.07 4.59 16.14
C THR A 222 -2.02 3.51 15.85
N ASN A 223 -2.27 2.26 16.27
CA ASN A 223 -1.39 1.12 15.95
C ASN A 223 -1.45 0.70 14.47
N LEU A 224 -2.45 1.15 13.70
CA LEU A 224 -2.54 0.87 12.26
C LEU A 224 -1.31 1.35 11.49
N GLU A 225 -0.61 2.38 11.97
CA GLU A 225 0.64 2.86 11.36
C GLU A 225 1.67 1.73 11.24
N THR A 226 1.98 1.09 12.36
CA THR A 226 2.98 0.00 12.39
C THR A 226 2.43 -1.31 11.83
N ALA A 227 1.15 -1.58 12.08
CA ALA A 227 0.47 -2.78 11.58
C ALA A 227 0.38 -2.83 10.05
N ALA A 228 0.32 -1.68 9.36
CA ALA A 228 0.33 -1.61 7.91
C ALA A 228 1.73 -1.50 7.31
N LEU A 229 2.64 -0.77 7.97
CA LEU A 229 3.97 -0.47 7.45
C LEU A 229 4.81 -1.74 7.27
N VAL A 230 4.87 -2.58 8.31
CA VAL A 230 5.74 -3.76 8.31
C VAL A 230 5.31 -4.79 7.26
N PRO A 231 4.04 -5.21 7.16
CA PRO A 231 3.60 -6.08 6.08
C PRO A 231 3.78 -5.48 4.69
N ALA A 232 3.59 -4.16 4.52
CA ALA A 232 3.85 -3.49 3.25
C ALA A 232 5.32 -3.62 2.83
N PHE A 233 6.27 -3.42 3.74
CA PHE A 233 7.69 -3.66 3.47
C PHE A 233 7.97 -5.11 3.11
N ILE A 234 7.38 -6.06 3.83
CA ILE A 234 7.53 -7.50 3.53
C ILE A 234 7.06 -7.81 2.12
N VAL A 235 5.89 -7.30 1.72
CA VAL A 235 5.36 -7.48 0.36
C VAL A 235 6.29 -6.89 -0.69
N VAL A 236 6.80 -5.67 -0.46
CA VAL A 236 7.71 -4.99 -1.41
C VAL A 236 9.03 -5.75 -1.56
N VAL A 237 9.63 -6.18 -0.46
CA VAL A 237 10.89 -6.96 -0.48
C VAL A 237 10.67 -8.32 -1.13
N THR A 238 9.58 -9.01 -0.80
CA THR A 238 9.22 -10.32 -1.36
C THR A 238 8.88 -10.22 -2.84
N GLY A 239 8.13 -9.21 -3.25
CA GLY A 239 7.75 -8.99 -4.65
C GLY A 239 8.87 -8.44 -5.52
N GLY A 240 9.82 -7.74 -4.91
CA GLY A 240 10.92 -7.02 -5.55
C GLY A 240 10.64 -5.54 -5.69
N LEU A 241 11.65 -4.74 -5.34
CA LEU A 241 11.60 -3.27 -5.37
C LEU A 241 11.27 -2.74 -6.76
N GLY A 242 10.27 -1.86 -6.86
CA GLY A 242 9.83 -1.28 -8.13
C GLY A 242 9.05 -2.23 -9.04
N ASN A 243 8.91 -3.50 -8.68
CA ASN A 243 8.16 -4.49 -9.44
C ASN A 243 6.72 -4.59 -8.92
N MET A 244 5.79 -3.87 -9.57
CA MET A 244 4.38 -3.85 -9.17
C MET A 244 3.68 -5.21 -9.33
N THR A 245 4.02 -5.95 -10.38
CA THR A 245 3.47 -7.30 -10.62
C THR A 245 3.96 -8.26 -9.53
N GLY A 246 5.25 -8.18 -9.18
CA GLY A 246 5.81 -8.96 -8.09
C GLY A 246 5.18 -8.62 -6.74
N ALA A 247 4.92 -7.35 -6.46
CA ALA A 247 4.25 -6.91 -5.24
C ALA A 247 2.80 -7.43 -5.16
N LEU A 248 2.06 -7.41 -6.28
CA LEU A 248 0.71 -7.98 -6.34
C LEU A 248 0.71 -9.48 -6.05
N VAL A 249 1.58 -10.22 -6.71
CA VAL A 249 1.69 -11.68 -6.50
C VAL A 249 2.10 -11.99 -5.07
N ALA A 250 3.07 -11.25 -4.52
CA ALA A 250 3.52 -11.43 -3.14
C ALA A 250 2.40 -11.15 -2.14
N ALA A 251 1.69 -10.01 -2.29
CA ALA A 251 0.59 -9.63 -1.41
C ALA A 251 -0.54 -10.67 -1.41
N VAL A 252 -0.98 -11.09 -2.60
CA VAL A 252 -2.04 -12.08 -2.74
C VAL A 252 -1.60 -13.44 -2.18
N SER A 253 -0.37 -13.88 -2.46
CA SER A 253 0.16 -15.13 -1.93
C SER A 253 0.25 -15.10 -0.40
N ILE A 254 0.76 -14.02 0.18
CA ILE A 254 0.85 -13.85 1.64
C ILE A 254 -0.55 -13.87 2.25
N GLY A 255 -1.50 -13.10 1.71
CA GLY A 255 -2.87 -13.06 2.22
C GLY A 255 -3.57 -14.41 2.17
N VAL A 256 -3.41 -15.16 1.07
CA VAL A 256 -3.99 -16.50 0.95
C VAL A 256 -3.34 -17.46 1.97
N ILE A 257 -2.01 -17.50 2.06
CA ILE A 257 -1.32 -18.38 3.01
C ILE A 257 -1.72 -18.03 4.46
N GLU A 258 -1.76 -16.75 4.81
CA GLU A 258 -2.14 -16.26 6.14
C GLU A 258 -3.56 -16.67 6.49
N SER A 259 -4.51 -16.58 5.55
CA SER A 259 -5.88 -17.04 5.76
C SER A 259 -5.95 -18.55 6.10
N PHE A 260 -5.22 -19.39 5.38
CA PHE A 260 -5.16 -20.83 5.67
C PHE A 260 -4.47 -21.13 7.00
N VAL A 261 -3.42 -20.38 7.37
CA VAL A 261 -2.75 -20.50 8.67
C VAL A 261 -3.69 -20.08 9.78
N THR A 262 -4.46 -19.01 9.60
CA THR A 262 -5.46 -18.53 10.58
C THR A 262 -6.48 -19.62 10.92
N LEU A 263 -6.89 -20.43 9.95
CA LEU A 263 -7.84 -21.51 10.17
C LEU A 263 -7.28 -22.62 11.10
N GLN A 264 -5.97 -22.90 10.99
CA GLN A 264 -5.32 -23.96 11.77
C GLN A 264 -4.79 -23.45 13.11
N SER A 265 -4.20 -22.28 13.10
CA SER A 265 -3.52 -21.69 14.26
C SER A 265 -3.56 -20.16 14.19
N PRO A 266 -4.61 -19.53 14.73
CA PRO A 266 -4.74 -18.07 14.71
C PRO A 266 -3.55 -17.33 15.34
N THR A 267 -2.90 -17.96 16.34
CA THR A 267 -1.72 -17.39 17.01
C THR A 267 -0.49 -17.28 16.09
N LEU A 268 -0.38 -18.18 15.08
CA LEU A 268 0.74 -18.19 14.14
C LEU A 268 0.48 -17.33 12.91
N ALA A 269 -0.75 -16.96 12.65
CA ALA A 269 -1.13 -16.18 11.46
C ALA A 269 -0.31 -14.89 11.28
N PRO A 270 -0.08 -14.05 12.32
CA PRO A 270 0.72 -12.84 12.18
C PRO A 270 2.19 -13.08 11.82
N LEU A 271 2.69 -14.30 11.98
CA LEU A 271 4.07 -14.67 11.59
C LEU A 271 4.19 -15.07 10.12
N THR A 272 3.07 -15.31 9.44
CA THR A 272 3.04 -15.78 8.05
C THR A 272 3.78 -14.84 7.08
N PRO A 273 3.59 -13.51 7.10
CA PRO A 273 4.32 -12.62 6.20
C PRO A 273 5.84 -12.75 6.37
N TYR A 274 6.32 -12.84 7.60
CA TYR A 274 7.75 -12.97 7.91
C TYR A 274 8.32 -14.31 7.43
N ALA A 275 7.57 -15.40 7.64
CA ALA A 275 7.96 -16.74 7.19
C ALA A 275 8.06 -16.79 5.65
N VAL A 276 7.07 -16.26 4.94
CA VAL A 276 7.05 -16.19 3.47
C VAL A 276 8.23 -15.35 2.97
N MET A 277 8.47 -14.18 3.56
CA MET A 277 9.61 -13.34 3.20
C MET A 277 10.93 -14.10 3.36
N THR A 278 11.14 -14.74 4.51
CA THR A 278 12.37 -15.50 4.79
C THR A 278 12.59 -16.62 3.78
N LEU A 279 11.54 -17.40 3.48
CA LEU A 279 11.60 -18.49 2.51
C LEU A 279 11.93 -17.98 1.10
N VAL A 280 11.29 -16.89 0.66
CA VAL A 280 11.57 -16.30 -0.66
C VAL A 280 12.98 -15.75 -0.76
N LEU A 281 13.48 -15.07 0.30
CA LEU A 281 14.83 -14.55 0.33
C LEU A 281 15.88 -15.67 0.31
N LEU A 282 15.67 -16.75 1.06
CA LEU A 282 16.54 -17.93 1.03
C LEU A 282 16.54 -18.60 -0.34
N ALA A 283 15.38 -18.77 -0.95
CA ALA A 283 15.26 -19.35 -2.29
C ALA A 283 15.97 -18.51 -3.37
N ARG A 284 15.87 -17.17 -3.27
CA ARG A 284 16.57 -16.25 -4.19
C ARG A 284 18.09 -16.27 -3.95
N GLY A 285 18.53 -16.31 -2.70
CA GLY A 285 19.95 -16.42 -2.33
C GLY A 285 20.57 -17.71 -2.86
N ALA A 286 19.87 -18.83 -2.70
CA ALA A 286 20.30 -20.12 -3.23
C ALA A 286 20.36 -20.17 -4.77
N SER A 287 19.51 -19.41 -5.45
CA SER A 287 19.46 -19.34 -6.92
C SER A 287 20.53 -18.42 -7.53
N GLY A 288 21.43 -17.81 -6.74
CA GLY A 288 22.45 -16.88 -7.20
C GLY A 288 21.92 -15.58 -7.84
N ARG A 289 20.62 -15.34 -7.79
CA ARG A 289 20.01 -14.09 -8.27
C ARG A 289 20.25 -12.98 -7.25
N ARG A 290 21.04 -11.98 -7.63
CA ARG A 290 21.35 -10.82 -6.77
C ARG A 290 20.06 -10.12 -6.38
N LEU A 291 19.89 -9.86 -5.10
CA LEU A 291 18.70 -9.25 -4.51
C LEU A 291 18.56 -7.75 -4.84
N LEU A 292 19.64 -7.11 -5.23
CA LEU A 292 19.68 -5.70 -5.58
C LEU A 292 20.34 -5.52 -6.94
N PRO A 293 19.81 -4.64 -7.81
CA PRO A 293 20.57 -4.18 -8.95
C PRO A 293 21.83 -3.49 -8.40
N THR A 294 23.00 -4.00 -8.71
CA THR A 294 24.25 -3.28 -8.43
C THR A 294 24.18 -1.98 -9.20
N ARG A 295 23.98 -0.85 -8.50
CA ARG A 295 24.29 0.45 -9.10
C ARG A 295 25.73 0.38 -9.54
N PRO A 296 26.07 0.71 -10.80
CA PRO A 296 27.47 0.85 -11.17
C PRO A 296 28.03 1.94 -10.25
N THR A 297 29.02 1.56 -9.45
CA THR A 297 29.86 2.53 -8.73
C THR A 297 30.44 3.42 -9.82
N ALA A 298 30.05 4.70 -9.83
CA ALA A 298 30.71 5.70 -10.63
C ALA A 298 32.17 5.66 -10.22
N GLY A 299 32.99 5.06 -11.10
CA GLY A 299 34.43 4.99 -10.93
C GLY A 299 35.01 6.39 -10.90
N GLY A 300 35.96 6.56 -10.05
CA GLY A 300 36.74 7.69 -9.64
C GLY A 300 36.98 8.86 -10.58
#